data_216e766880421a99ecdc023b531ac010
#
_entry.id   216e766880421a99ecdc023b531ac010
#
_cell.length_a   1.000
_cell.length_b   1.000
_cell.length_c   1.000
_cell.angle_alpha   90.00
_cell.angle_beta   90.00
_cell.angle_gamma   90.00
#
_symmetry.space_group_name_H-M   'P 1'
#
loop_
_entity.id
_entity.type
_entity.pdbx_description
1 polymer ?
#
loop_
_entity_poly.entity_id
_entity_poly.type
_entity_poly.pdbx_seq_one_letter_code
_entity_poly.pdbx_strand_id
1 'polypeptide(L)'
;MQVAMMVDDIETACANWTRTTGIGPFLHVPHVVLEEFGYRGETTSGLDFSVAIAQSGGVQIELVQQHSDGPSAYRDTIAKGEGGFHHLAIYTDDYDAAYAGYVDQGFVAAVDGTFGGYRFSYIDTSAAIGCMVELIEANPLQTDFFERIAAAAEGWDGVTDPIRPGFPAEAQ
;
A
#
# COMPACT_ATOMS: atom_id res chain seq x y z
N MET A 1 3.07 -1.73 -10.89
CA MET A 1 3.65 -0.69 -9.99
C MET A 1 2.51 0.08 -9.33
N GLN A 2 2.65 0.39 -8.04
CA GLN A 2 1.70 1.25 -7.32
C GLN A 2 2.36 2.58 -6.95
N VAL A 3 1.53 3.60 -6.81
CA VAL A 3 1.87 4.91 -6.23
C VAL A 3 1.00 5.10 -5.01
N ALA A 4 1.60 5.19 -3.84
CA ALA A 4 0.89 5.20 -2.58
C ALA A 4 0.93 6.55 -1.87
N MET A 5 -0.24 6.97 -1.40
CA MET A 5 -0.45 8.23 -0.69
C MET A 5 -0.95 7.95 0.72
N MET A 6 -0.29 8.55 1.71
CA MET A 6 -0.89 8.64 3.05
C MET A 6 -2.03 9.63 3.05
N VAL A 7 -3.11 9.27 3.74
CA VAL A 7 -4.30 10.12 3.91
C VAL A 7 -4.76 10.06 5.37
N ASP A 8 -5.44 11.10 5.81
CA ASP A 8 -5.98 11.19 7.18
C ASP A 8 -7.35 10.49 7.31
N ASP A 9 -8.16 10.53 6.24
CA ASP A 9 -9.46 9.85 6.15
C ASP A 9 -9.61 9.23 4.77
N ILE A 10 -9.68 7.89 4.74
CA ILE A 10 -9.60 7.13 3.48
C ILE A 10 -10.87 7.27 2.63
N GLU A 11 -12.05 7.36 3.25
CA GLU A 11 -13.31 7.49 2.51
C GLU A 11 -13.41 8.87 1.84
N THR A 12 -13.07 9.91 2.59
CA THR A 12 -12.98 11.28 2.06
C THR A 12 -11.93 11.38 0.95
N ALA A 13 -10.78 10.72 1.13
CA ALA A 13 -9.72 10.72 0.12
C ALA A 13 -10.17 10.01 -1.16
N CYS A 14 -10.78 8.82 -1.08
CA CYS A 14 -11.33 8.11 -2.24
C CYS A 14 -12.33 8.99 -3.00
N ALA A 15 -13.29 9.61 -2.29
CA ALA A 15 -14.28 10.49 -2.90
C ALA A 15 -13.63 11.69 -3.60
N ASN A 16 -12.60 12.30 -2.99
CA ASN A 16 -11.87 13.42 -3.58
C ASN A 16 -11.08 12.99 -4.82
N TRP A 17 -10.39 11.85 -4.78
CA TRP A 17 -9.66 11.30 -5.92
C TRP A 17 -10.59 11.02 -7.09
N THR A 18 -11.69 10.31 -6.85
CA THR A 18 -12.71 10.04 -7.88
C THR A 18 -13.25 11.33 -8.50
N ARG A 19 -13.71 12.27 -7.67
CA ARG A 19 -14.30 13.52 -8.13
C ARG A 19 -13.30 14.38 -8.92
N THR A 20 -12.02 14.37 -8.54
CA THR A 20 -11.01 15.28 -9.10
C THR A 20 -10.34 14.71 -10.35
N THR A 21 -10.11 13.39 -10.37
CA THR A 21 -9.31 12.72 -11.41
C THR A 21 -10.10 11.73 -12.25
N GLY A 22 -11.29 11.31 -11.80
CA GLY A 22 -12.06 10.22 -12.39
C GLY A 22 -11.49 8.83 -12.09
N ILE A 23 -10.47 8.72 -11.22
CA ILE A 23 -9.87 7.42 -10.83
C ILE A 23 -10.77 6.71 -9.83
N GLY A 24 -10.98 5.41 -10.07
CA GLY A 24 -11.80 4.51 -9.28
C GLY A 24 -12.30 3.33 -10.12
N PRO A 25 -13.17 2.45 -9.57
CA PRO A 25 -13.56 2.46 -8.16
C PRO A 25 -12.39 2.01 -7.28
N PHE A 26 -12.37 2.47 -6.03
CA PHE A 26 -11.39 2.02 -5.05
C PHE A 26 -11.86 0.74 -4.37
N LEU A 27 -11.02 -0.30 -4.35
CA LEU A 27 -11.23 -1.49 -3.55
C LEU A 27 -10.61 -1.26 -2.16
N HIS A 28 -11.46 -1.20 -1.15
CA HIS A 28 -11.11 -0.83 0.22
C HIS A 28 -10.96 -2.07 1.11
N VAL A 29 -9.82 -2.19 1.77
CA VAL A 29 -9.53 -3.18 2.81
C VAL A 29 -9.37 -2.45 4.13
N PRO A 30 -10.39 -2.48 4.99
CA PRO A 30 -10.34 -1.83 6.30
C PRO A 30 -9.52 -2.67 7.28
N HIS A 31 -8.82 -1.99 8.20
CA HIS A 31 -8.19 -2.59 9.37
C HIS A 31 -7.29 -3.80 9.07
N VAL A 32 -6.28 -3.60 8.21
CA VAL A 32 -5.16 -4.54 8.09
C VAL A 32 -4.33 -4.41 9.36
N VAL A 33 -4.23 -5.49 10.14
CA VAL A 33 -3.46 -5.51 11.38
C VAL A 33 -2.24 -6.40 11.19
N LEU A 34 -1.06 -5.80 11.37
CA LEU A 34 0.19 -6.54 11.46
C LEU A 34 0.46 -6.87 12.93
N GLU A 35 0.25 -8.13 13.30
CA GLU A 35 0.43 -8.61 14.67
C GLU A 35 1.91 -8.58 15.09
N GLU A 36 2.81 -8.95 14.18
CA GLU A 36 4.25 -8.88 14.34
C GLU A 36 4.91 -8.48 13.03
N PHE A 37 5.84 -7.53 13.10
CA PHE A 37 6.62 -7.07 11.97
C PHE A 37 7.95 -6.45 12.42
N GLY A 38 8.93 -6.39 11.53
CA GLY A 38 10.17 -5.65 11.75
C GLY A 38 9.97 -4.16 11.50
N TYR A 39 10.40 -3.32 12.43
CA TYR A 39 10.47 -1.87 12.24
C TYR A 39 11.84 -1.37 12.68
N ARG A 40 12.59 -0.79 11.71
CA ARG A 40 13.97 -0.28 11.94
C ARG A 40 14.90 -1.31 12.61
N GLY A 41 14.73 -2.60 12.28
CA GLY A 41 15.55 -3.71 12.81
C GLY A 41 15.09 -4.29 14.14
N GLU A 42 13.99 -3.80 14.69
CA GLU A 42 13.40 -4.34 15.93
C GLU A 42 12.02 -4.94 15.66
N THR A 43 11.70 -6.04 16.30
CA THR A 43 10.37 -6.63 16.23
C THR A 43 9.37 -5.77 16.98
N THR A 44 8.25 -5.47 16.36
CA THR A 44 7.15 -4.70 16.94
C THR A 44 5.80 -5.29 16.55
N SER A 45 4.70 -4.67 16.97
CA SER A 45 3.35 -5.22 16.78
C SER A 45 2.29 -4.14 16.76
N GLY A 46 1.09 -4.51 16.29
CA GLY A 46 -0.11 -3.68 16.44
C GLY A 46 -0.19 -2.50 15.48
N LEU A 47 0.45 -2.59 14.30
CA LEU A 47 0.21 -1.62 13.24
C LEU A 47 -1.14 -1.92 12.60
N ASP A 48 -2.10 -1.01 12.79
CA ASP A 48 -3.44 -1.05 12.20
C ASP A 48 -3.57 0.05 11.16
N PHE A 49 -3.91 -0.33 9.94
CA PHE A 49 -4.10 0.60 8.83
C PHE A 49 -5.18 0.10 7.86
N SER A 50 -5.74 1.00 7.07
CA SER A 50 -6.61 0.67 5.95
C SER A 50 -5.93 1.02 4.64
N VAL A 51 -6.26 0.27 3.58
CA VAL A 51 -5.84 0.59 2.21
C VAL A 51 -7.04 0.67 1.28
N ALA A 52 -6.97 1.55 0.30
CA ALA A 52 -7.93 1.59 -0.80
C ALA A 52 -7.14 1.75 -2.11
N ILE A 53 -7.37 0.83 -3.07
CA ILE A 53 -6.58 0.76 -4.30
C ILE A 53 -7.49 0.85 -5.51
N ALA A 54 -7.12 1.68 -6.48
CA ALA A 54 -7.79 1.82 -7.77
C ALA A 54 -6.80 1.70 -8.93
N GLN A 55 -7.27 1.21 -10.07
CA GLN A 55 -6.46 1.14 -11.31
C GLN A 55 -6.56 2.44 -12.10
N SER A 56 -5.42 2.95 -12.57
CA SER A 56 -5.33 4.09 -13.48
C SER A 56 -4.36 3.76 -14.62
N GLY A 57 -4.88 3.25 -15.73
CA GLY A 57 -4.04 2.74 -16.82
C GLY A 57 -3.11 1.63 -16.34
N GLY A 58 -1.81 1.79 -16.53
CA GLY A 58 -0.78 0.81 -16.10
C GLY A 58 -0.30 0.97 -14.66
N VAL A 59 -0.90 1.87 -13.86
CA VAL A 59 -0.49 2.18 -12.49
C VAL A 59 -1.66 2.03 -11.54
N GLN A 60 -1.42 1.48 -10.36
CA GLN A 60 -2.39 1.50 -9.27
C GLN A 60 -2.13 2.71 -8.37
N ILE A 61 -3.22 3.34 -7.95
CA ILE A 61 -3.22 4.39 -6.93
C ILE A 61 -3.68 3.75 -5.63
N GLU A 62 -2.81 3.79 -4.65
CA GLU A 62 -3.10 3.30 -3.31
C GLU A 62 -3.24 4.47 -2.34
N LEU A 63 -4.29 4.44 -1.53
CA LEU A 63 -4.51 5.35 -0.42
C LEU A 63 -4.35 4.55 0.87
N VAL A 64 -3.57 5.07 1.83
CA VAL A 64 -3.28 4.39 3.10
C VAL A 64 -3.66 5.30 4.25
N GLN A 65 -4.45 4.80 5.17
CA GLN A 65 -4.76 5.46 6.44
C GLN A 65 -4.25 4.62 7.59
N GLN A 66 -3.35 5.15 8.40
CA GLN A 66 -2.92 4.48 9.63
C GLN A 66 -3.85 4.86 10.78
N HIS A 67 -4.39 3.86 11.47
CA HIS A 67 -5.29 4.02 12.62
C HIS A 67 -4.54 4.02 13.96
N SER A 68 -3.51 3.15 14.08
CA SER A 68 -2.69 3.06 15.30
C SER A 68 -1.79 4.29 15.46
N ASP A 69 -1.45 4.62 16.72
CA ASP A 69 -0.55 5.73 17.05
C ASP A 69 0.94 5.32 17.08
N GLY A 70 1.22 4.03 16.88
CA GLY A 70 2.59 3.50 16.91
C GLY A 70 3.47 4.00 15.76
N PRO A 71 4.79 3.86 15.91
CA PRO A 71 5.74 4.17 14.86
C PRO A 71 5.57 3.21 13.67
N SER A 72 5.85 3.70 12.47
CA SER A 72 5.76 2.93 11.23
C SER A 72 6.58 3.60 10.13
N ALA A 73 6.82 2.89 9.03
CA ALA A 73 7.39 3.49 7.83
C ALA A 73 6.56 4.71 7.36
N TYR A 74 5.23 4.66 7.52
CA TYR A 74 4.35 5.76 7.15
C TYR A 74 4.66 7.02 7.95
N ARG A 75 4.81 6.89 9.28
CA ARG A 75 5.06 8.01 10.21
C ARG A 75 6.50 8.51 10.19
N ASP A 76 7.42 7.78 9.58
CA ASP A 76 8.79 8.25 9.38
C ASP A 76 8.86 9.47 8.45
N THR A 77 7.91 9.56 7.52
CA THR A 77 7.94 10.59 6.46
C THR A 77 6.72 11.51 6.48
N ILE A 78 5.57 11.06 7.00
CA ILE A 78 4.32 11.85 6.99
C ILE A 78 3.73 11.86 8.40
N ALA A 79 3.61 13.04 9.00
CA ALA A 79 3.08 13.20 10.34
C ALA A 79 1.59 12.84 10.42
N LYS A 80 1.11 12.49 11.62
CA LYS A 80 -0.32 12.24 11.87
C LYS A 80 -1.14 13.49 11.55
N GLY A 81 -2.25 13.31 10.85
CA GLY A 81 -3.11 14.41 10.36
C GLY A 81 -2.62 15.05 9.08
N GLU A 82 -1.48 14.60 8.53
CA GLU A 82 -0.97 15.03 7.23
C GLU A 82 -1.17 13.94 6.18
N GLY A 83 -1.24 14.36 4.92
CA GLY A 83 -1.29 13.47 3.78
C GLY A 83 -0.18 13.81 2.78
N GLY A 84 0.18 12.83 1.95
CA GLY A 84 1.17 13.04 0.91
C GLY A 84 1.68 11.76 0.29
N PHE A 85 2.51 11.90 -0.72
CA PHE A 85 3.15 10.78 -1.38
C PHE A 85 4.12 10.07 -0.43
N HIS A 86 3.98 8.74 -0.30
CA HIS A 86 4.77 7.95 0.63
C HIS A 86 5.71 6.98 -0.07
N HIS A 87 5.21 6.14 -0.99
CA HIS A 87 6.05 5.11 -1.61
C HIS A 87 5.64 4.76 -3.04
N LEU A 88 6.58 4.12 -3.72
CA LEU A 88 6.35 3.34 -4.93
C LEU A 88 6.39 1.86 -4.55
N ALA A 89 5.41 1.06 -4.97
CA ALA A 89 5.45 -0.38 -4.76
C ALA A 89 5.92 -1.09 -6.02
N ILE A 90 6.86 -2.02 -5.83
CA ILE A 90 7.45 -2.88 -6.85
C ILE A 90 7.10 -4.33 -6.52
N TYR A 91 6.46 -4.99 -7.47
CA TYR A 91 6.09 -6.39 -7.39
C TYR A 91 7.18 -7.22 -8.07
N THR A 92 7.72 -8.22 -7.37
CA THR A 92 8.88 -8.98 -7.85
C THR A 92 8.73 -10.49 -7.65
N ASP A 93 9.13 -11.27 -8.67
CA ASP A 93 9.20 -12.73 -8.62
C ASP A 93 10.47 -13.24 -7.88
N ASP A 94 11.49 -12.38 -7.73
CA ASP A 94 12.73 -12.67 -7.03
C ASP A 94 12.95 -11.63 -5.91
N TYR A 95 12.23 -11.85 -4.83
CA TYR A 95 12.26 -10.95 -3.67
C TYR A 95 13.66 -10.85 -3.05
N ASP A 96 14.37 -11.99 -2.91
CA ASP A 96 15.68 -12.01 -2.26
C ASP A 96 16.72 -11.25 -3.07
N ALA A 97 16.73 -11.42 -4.40
CA ALA A 97 17.64 -10.66 -5.26
C ALA A 97 17.30 -9.17 -5.28
N ALA A 98 16.00 -8.81 -5.33
CA ALA A 98 15.56 -7.42 -5.29
C ALA A 98 15.96 -6.75 -3.96
N TYR A 99 15.70 -7.41 -2.83
CA TYR A 99 16.06 -6.93 -1.50
C TYR A 99 17.58 -6.74 -1.36
N ALA A 100 18.36 -7.78 -1.74
CA ALA A 100 19.82 -7.71 -1.71
C ALA A 100 20.36 -6.55 -2.55
N GLY A 101 19.77 -6.28 -3.71
CA GLY A 101 20.15 -5.16 -4.57
C GLY A 101 19.99 -3.79 -3.90
N TYR A 102 19.05 -3.60 -2.98
CA TYR A 102 18.95 -2.37 -2.18
C TYR A 102 19.98 -2.35 -1.05
N VAL A 103 20.17 -3.47 -0.36
CA VAL A 103 21.19 -3.58 0.72
C VAL A 103 22.60 -3.31 0.19
N ASP A 104 22.95 -3.84 -0.98
CA ASP A 104 24.25 -3.62 -1.64
C ASP A 104 24.49 -2.14 -2.00
N GLN A 105 23.42 -1.37 -2.20
CA GLN A 105 23.48 0.07 -2.41
C GLN A 105 23.52 0.88 -1.09
N GLY A 106 23.44 0.19 0.07
CA GLY A 106 23.50 0.83 1.39
C GLY A 106 22.14 1.28 1.93
N PHE A 107 21.03 0.93 1.28
CA PHE A 107 19.68 1.20 1.81
C PHE A 107 19.32 0.19 2.91
N VAL A 108 18.43 0.61 3.80
CA VAL A 108 17.93 -0.22 4.90
C VAL A 108 16.42 -0.36 4.81
N ALA A 109 15.89 -1.50 5.28
CA ALA A 109 14.45 -1.63 5.44
C ALA A 109 13.97 -0.81 6.65
N ALA A 110 12.98 0.03 6.43
CA ALA A 110 12.24 0.70 7.51
C ALA A 110 11.23 -0.25 8.14
N VAL A 111 10.60 -1.09 7.31
CA VAL A 111 9.68 -2.15 7.74
C VAL A 111 9.95 -3.39 6.91
N ASP A 112 9.88 -4.54 7.54
CA ASP A 112 9.79 -5.84 6.89
C ASP A 112 8.84 -6.78 7.63
N GLY A 113 8.13 -7.64 6.86
CA GLY A 113 7.15 -8.53 7.41
C GLY A 113 6.55 -9.48 6.40
N THR A 114 5.53 -10.17 6.85
CA THR A 114 4.71 -11.04 6.02
C THR A 114 3.23 -10.69 6.19
N PHE A 115 2.49 -10.77 5.09
CA PHE A 115 1.06 -10.60 5.08
C PHE A 115 0.44 -11.59 4.09
N GLY A 116 -0.61 -12.33 4.48
CA GLY A 116 -1.27 -13.27 3.59
C GLY A 116 -0.35 -14.33 2.97
N GLY A 117 0.78 -14.63 3.63
CA GLY A 117 1.75 -15.63 3.18
C GLY A 117 2.79 -15.13 2.18
N TYR A 118 2.86 -13.83 1.91
CA TYR A 118 3.92 -13.20 1.10
C TYR A 118 4.72 -12.20 1.94
N ARG A 119 5.97 -11.98 1.53
CA ARG A 119 6.88 -11.02 2.17
C ARG A 119 6.69 -9.63 1.56
N PHE A 120 6.87 -8.62 2.40
CA PHE A 120 6.97 -7.24 1.94
C PHE A 120 8.04 -6.49 2.73
N SER A 121 8.61 -5.44 2.16
CA SER A 121 9.51 -4.54 2.86
C SER A 121 9.36 -3.12 2.35
N TYR A 122 9.37 -2.15 3.26
CA TYR A 122 9.56 -0.73 2.94
C TYR A 122 11.05 -0.40 3.03
N ILE A 123 11.69 -0.18 1.91
CA ILE A 123 13.09 0.23 1.83
C ILE A 123 13.15 1.76 1.95
N ASP A 124 13.95 2.25 2.89
CA ASP A 124 14.11 3.69 3.09
C ASP A 124 15.03 4.30 2.02
N THR A 125 14.43 4.71 0.93
CA THR A 125 15.06 5.41 -0.19
C THR A 125 14.74 6.91 -0.18
N SER A 126 14.08 7.40 0.86
CA SER A 126 13.53 8.76 0.93
C SER A 126 14.57 9.86 0.72
N ALA A 127 15.78 9.69 1.26
CA ALA A 127 16.88 10.64 1.05
C ALA A 127 17.42 10.66 -0.39
N ALA A 128 17.25 9.55 -1.15
CA ALA A 128 17.78 9.42 -2.51
C ALA A 128 16.78 9.85 -3.58
N ILE A 129 15.51 9.45 -3.44
CA ILE A 129 14.47 9.67 -4.47
C ILE A 129 13.21 10.37 -3.96
N GLY A 130 13.19 10.79 -2.69
CA GLY A 130 12.08 11.56 -2.10
C GLY A 130 10.89 10.73 -1.63
N CYS A 131 10.97 9.39 -1.68
CA CYS A 131 9.95 8.47 -1.20
C CYS A 131 10.57 7.14 -0.78
N MET A 132 9.81 6.30 -0.09
CA MET A 132 10.20 4.91 0.15
C MET A 132 9.89 4.04 -1.08
N VAL A 133 10.52 2.86 -1.13
CA VAL A 133 10.16 1.78 -2.07
C VAL A 133 9.60 0.62 -1.27
N GLU A 134 8.40 0.18 -1.59
CA GLU A 134 7.87 -1.07 -1.10
C GLU A 134 8.22 -2.19 -2.07
N LEU A 135 8.87 -3.23 -1.57
CA LEU A 135 9.03 -4.51 -2.28
C LEU A 135 7.92 -5.45 -1.84
N ILE A 136 7.20 -6.01 -2.81
CA ILE A 136 6.15 -7.00 -2.58
C ILE A 136 6.54 -8.28 -3.31
N GLU A 137 6.60 -9.38 -2.57
CA GLU A 137 6.84 -10.71 -3.13
C GLU A 137 5.66 -11.17 -3.98
N ALA A 138 5.92 -11.63 -5.20
CA ALA A 138 4.88 -12.15 -6.09
C ALA A 138 4.23 -13.41 -5.51
N ASN A 139 2.90 -13.39 -5.45
CA ASN A 139 2.14 -14.49 -4.91
C ASN A 139 0.73 -14.53 -5.52
N PRO A 140 0.10 -15.71 -5.65
CA PRO A 140 -1.20 -15.83 -6.32
C PRO A 140 -2.30 -14.96 -5.68
N LEU A 141 -2.35 -14.88 -4.34
CA LEU A 141 -3.37 -14.08 -3.64
C LEU A 141 -3.27 -12.58 -4.02
N GLN A 142 -2.04 -12.06 -4.09
CA GLN A 142 -1.80 -10.68 -4.47
C GLN A 142 -2.09 -10.44 -5.95
N THR A 143 -1.73 -11.39 -6.81
CA THR A 143 -2.04 -11.33 -8.24
C THR A 143 -3.54 -11.28 -8.47
N ASP A 144 -4.31 -12.19 -7.87
CA ASP A 144 -5.76 -12.22 -7.97
C ASP A 144 -6.40 -10.91 -7.47
N PHE A 145 -5.87 -10.33 -6.40
CA PHE A 145 -6.34 -9.05 -5.90
C PHE A 145 -6.09 -7.91 -6.89
N PHE A 146 -4.89 -7.85 -7.48
CA PHE A 146 -4.56 -6.83 -8.49
C PHE A 146 -5.38 -6.99 -9.77
N GLU A 147 -5.65 -8.22 -10.23
CA GLU A 147 -6.52 -8.48 -11.37
C GLU A 147 -7.96 -8.01 -11.08
N ARG A 148 -8.47 -8.21 -9.86
CA ARG A 148 -9.78 -7.70 -9.46
C ARG A 148 -9.84 -6.17 -9.45
N ILE A 149 -8.78 -5.49 -8.99
CA ILE A 149 -8.69 -4.03 -9.04
C ILE A 149 -8.74 -3.55 -10.50
N ALA A 150 -7.96 -4.17 -11.37
CA ALA A 150 -7.94 -3.83 -12.79
C ALA A 150 -9.31 -4.05 -13.45
N ALA A 151 -9.93 -5.21 -13.23
CA ALA A 151 -11.26 -5.55 -13.76
C ALA A 151 -12.36 -4.60 -13.23
N ALA A 152 -12.26 -4.15 -11.99
CA ALA A 152 -13.24 -3.22 -11.41
C ALA A 152 -13.23 -1.85 -12.11
N ALA A 153 -12.09 -1.43 -12.66
CA ALA A 153 -11.96 -0.17 -13.37
C ALA A 153 -12.44 -0.26 -14.83
N GLU A 154 -12.49 -1.47 -15.41
CA GLU A 154 -12.93 -1.66 -16.79
C GLU A 154 -14.39 -1.27 -16.99
N GLY A 155 -14.63 -0.26 -17.84
CA GLY A 155 -15.97 0.21 -18.15
C GLY A 155 -16.73 0.84 -17.00
N TRP A 156 -16.05 1.18 -15.90
CA TRP A 156 -16.67 1.89 -14.79
C TRP A 156 -17.11 3.31 -15.23
N ASP A 157 -18.29 3.71 -14.77
CA ASP A 157 -18.95 4.96 -15.19
C ASP A 157 -18.38 6.24 -14.55
N GLY A 158 -17.44 6.09 -13.60
CA GLY A 158 -16.84 7.20 -12.87
C GLY A 158 -17.66 7.71 -11.68
N VAL A 159 -18.81 7.08 -11.38
CA VAL A 159 -19.76 7.60 -10.38
C VAL A 159 -20.33 6.48 -9.47
N THR A 160 -20.75 5.34 -10.05
CA THR A 160 -21.47 4.30 -9.32
C THR A 160 -20.51 3.51 -8.41
N ASP A 161 -20.87 3.45 -7.11
CA ASP A 161 -20.12 2.70 -6.09
C ASP A 161 -18.60 2.95 -6.18
N PRO A 162 -18.14 4.19 -5.93
CA PRO A 162 -16.75 4.56 -6.08
C PRO A 162 -15.83 3.92 -5.04
N ILE A 163 -16.38 3.38 -3.95
CA ILE A 163 -15.67 2.61 -2.93
C ILE A 163 -16.35 1.27 -2.80
N ARG A 164 -15.59 0.18 -2.95
CA ARG A 164 -16.08 -1.20 -2.91
C ARG A 164 -15.26 -2.04 -1.95
N PRO A 165 -15.83 -3.11 -1.36
CA PRO A 165 -15.07 -4.04 -0.54
C PRO A 165 -13.87 -4.64 -1.30
N GLY A 166 -12.70 -4.61 -0.68
CA GLY A 166 -11.46 -5.18 -1.25
C GLY A 166 -11.51 -6.70 -1.34
N PHE A 167 -12.07 -7.35 -0.30
CA PHE A 167 -12.29 -8.80 -0.31
C PHE A 167 -13.79 -9.12 -0.21
N PRO A 168 -14.23 -10.27 -0.77
CA PRO A 168 -15.61 -10.75 -0.56
C PRO A 168 -15.91 -10.91 0.94
N ALA A 169 -17.17 -10.69 1.33
CA ALA A 169 -17.60 -10.79 2.73
C ALA A 169 -17.39 -12.19 3.36
N GLU A 170 -17.13 -13.22 2.56
CA GLU A 170 -16.88 -14.60 3.00
C GLU A 170 -15.39 -14.88 3.28
N ALA A 171 -14.51 -13.91 3.09
CA ALA A 171 -13.04 -14.06 3.24
C ALA A 171 -12.48 -13.29 4.47
N GLN A 172 -13.33 -12.82 5.37
CA GLN A 172 -12.96 -12.12 6.61
C GLN A 172 -13.04 -13.05 7.82
#